data_8d7a0b3c4d38a433554f5011afac2684
#
_entry.id   8d7a0b3c4d38a433554f5011afac2684
#
_cell.length_a   1.000
_cell.length_b   1.000
_cell.length_c   1.000
_cell.angle_alpha   90.00
_cell.angle_beta   90.00
_cell.angle_gamma   90.00
#
_symmetry.space_group_name_H-M   'P 1'
#
loop_
_entity.id
_entity.type
_entity.pdbx_description
1 polymer ?
#
loop_
_entity_poly.entity_id
_entity_poly.type
_entity_poly.pdbx_seq_one_letter_code
_entity_poly.pdbx_strand_id
1 'polypeptide(L)'
;MAAETAPQFAETERTKSKKLSALQGLLPFLLPYKALMGAAFLALILTAGVSLTLPLAVRRVVDNFGIPDDSTLDKYFAAALGIAALLALGTALRYSLVTRLGERVVADIRRAVFDRVIMMSPSFFDNILTGEVLSRITTDTTLILSVLGSSISIALRNLLIFIGGLALMFLTSVKLTGLVLLIVPAVVIPILTLGRRVRRFSKLNQDWIAASSGTASESLGAVQTVQAFTHEAQTQADFADVTEKSYLVAIQRVNTRALMTMIVIFLVFSGVVGVLWIGARDVRSDLISPGTLIQFLIYAIMVAGSVAALSEIWSELQRAAGATERLVELLSSQDHVLDPVSPTVLPANAKGKLSFQNVSFRYPM
;
A
#
# COMPACT_ATOMS: atom_id res chain seq x y z
N MET A 1 22.15 5.75 -28.90
CA MET A 1 20.91 5.58 -29.65
C MET A 1 19.82 6.31 -28.90
N ALA A 2 19.22 7.34 -29.53
CA ALA A 2 18.11 8.09 -28.96
C ALA A 2 16.91 7.15 -28.87
N ALA A 3 16.26 7.10 -27.70
CA ALA A 3 15.02 6.36 -27.53
C ALA A 3 13.94 7.06 -28.36
N GLU A 4 13.47 6.37 -29.38
CA GLU A 4 12.35 6.80 -30.21
C GLU A 4 11.13 6.97 -29.30
N THR A 5 10.54 8.15 -29.28
CA THR A 5 9.38 8.48 -28.43
C THR A 5 8.15 7.77 -28.96
N ALA A 6 7.46 7.01 -28.10
CA ALA A 6 6.18 6.40 -28.42
C ALA A 6 5.12 7.48 -28.75
N PRO A 7 4.16 7.18 -29.65
CA PRO A 7 3.06 8.09 -29.96
C PRO A 7 2.27 8.40 -28.67
N GLN A 8 2.08 9.69 -28.37
CA GLN A 8 1.29 10.15 -27.23
C GLN A 8 -0.20 10.06 -27.60
N PHE A 9 -0.86 9.00 -27.16
CA PHE A 9 -2.32 9.00 -27.06
C PHE A 9 -2.70 9.89 -25.90
N ALA A 10 -3.50 10.93 -26.16
CA ALA A 10 -4.01 11.84 -25.16
C ALA A 10 -5.02 11.10 -24.24
N GLU A 11 -4.53 10.38 -23.24
CA GLU A 11 -5.34 10.07 -22.08
C GLU A 11 -5.52 11.36 -21.30
N THR A 12 -6.76 11.80 -21.14
CA THR A 12 -7.13 12.76 -20.10
C THR A 12 -6.80 12.10 -18.74
N GLU A 13 -5.54 12.22 -18.31
CA GLU A 13 -5.13 11.85 -16.95
C GLU A 13 -5.94 12.72 -15.98
N ARG A 14 -7.03 12.16 -15.43
CA ARG A 14 -7.57 12.66 -14.18
C ARG A 14 -6.40 12.67 -13.21
N THR A 15 -5.99 13.86 -12.78
CA THR A 15 -4.90 14.07 -11.82
C THR A 15 -5.17 13.20 -10.60
N LYS A 16 -4.43 12.10 -10.47
CA LYS A 16 -4.51 11.21 -9.31
C LYS A 16 -4.23 12.06 -8.09
N SER A 17 -5.25 12.27 -7.25
CA SER A 17 -5.09 12.99 -5.99
C SER A 17 -4.01 12.25 -5.17
N LYS A 18 -2.88 12.91 -4.95
CA LYS A 18 -1.77 12.41 -4.11
C LYS A 18 -1.95 12.83 -2.65
N LYS A 19 -3.11 13.38 -2.29
CA LYS A 19 -3.34 13.97 -0.97
C LYS A 19 -3.87 12.90 -0.01
N LEU A 20 -3.06 12.46 0.92
CA LEU A 20 -3.48 11.62 2.05
C LEU A 20 -4.59 12.26 2.91
N SER A 21 -4.81 13.57 2.76
CA SER A 21 -5.91 14.29 3.43
C SER A 21 -7.29 13.72 3.11
N ALA A 22 -7.47 13.06 1.96
CA ALA A 22 -8.74 12.39 1.62
C ALA A 22 -9.13 11.30 2.64
N LEU A 23 -8.15 10.65 3.28
CA LEU A 23 -8.41 9.66 4.34
C LEU A 23 -9.11 10.26 5.57
N GLN A 24 -9.07 11.58 5.76
CA GLN A 24 -9.82 12.25 6.82
C GLN A 24 -11.34 12.07 6.66
N GLY A 25 -11.83 11.84 5.44
CA GLY A 25 -13.22 11.49 5.18
C GLY A 25 -13.70 10.20 5.84
N LEU A 26 -12.76 9.34 6.29
CA LEU A 26 -13.09 8.11 7.04
C LEU A 26 -13.28 8.36 8.54
N LEU A 27 -12.84 9.51 9.08
CA LEU A 27 -12.92 9.82 10.51
C LEU A 27 -14.34 9.72 11.09
N PRO A 28 -15.40 10.21 10.43
CA PRO A 28 -16.77 10.08 10.96
C PRO A 28 -17.18 8.63 11.19
N PHE A 29 -16.70 7.70 10.37
CA PHE A 29 -16.99 6.26 10.47
C PHE A 29 -16.12 5.55 11.51
N LEU A 30 -14.96 6.11 11.87
CA LEU A 30 -14.05 5.56 12.88
C LEU A 30 -14.41 6.01 14.30
N LEU A 31 -14.87 7.24 14.46
CA LEU A 31 -15.14 7.85 15.76
C LEU A 31 -16.12 7.07 16.66
N PRO A 32 -17.16 6.38 16.15
CA PRO A 32 -18.04 5.56 16.99
C PRO A 32 -17.32 4.40 17.69
N TYR A 33 -16.19 3.93 17.14
CA TYR A 33 -15.47 2.72 17.60
C TYR A 33 -14.22 3.02 18.42
N LYS A 34 -14.19 4.11 19.19
CA LYS A 34 -13.02 4.58 19.99
C LYS A 34 -12.49 3.50 20.94
N ALA A 35 -13.38 2.72 21.58
CA ALA A 35 -12.97 1.65 22.50
C ALA A 35 -12.20 0.53 21.77
N LEU A 36 -12.68 0.12 20.59
CA LEU A 36 -12.03 -0.89 19.77
C LEU A 36 -10.68 -0.39 19.21
N MET A 37 -10.62 0.89 18.81
CA MET A 37 -9.37 1.54 18.40
C MET A 37 -8.37 1.59 19.55
N GLY A 38 -8.79 1.95 20.76
CA GLY A 38 -7.95 1.98 21.95
C GLY A 38 -7.40 0.59 22.30
N ALA A 39 -8.26 -0.44 22.30
CA ALA A 39 -7.84 -1.82 22.53
C ALA A 39 -6.85 -2.33 21.47
N ALA A 40 -7.09 -2.03 20.19
CA ALA A 40 -6.18 -2.36 19.09
C ALA A 40 -4.83 -1.65 19.23
N PHE A 41 -4.83 -0.39 19.65
CA PHE A 41 -3.62 0.40 19.88
C PHE A 41 -2.79 -0.14 21.06
N LEU A 42 -3.44 -0.50 22.16
CA LEU A 42 -2.78 -1.14 23.31
C LEU A 42 -2.16 -2.49 22.91
N ALA A 43 -2.90 -3.34 22.19
CA ALA A 43 -2.38 -4.61 21.68
C ALA A 43 -1.18 -4.39 20.71
N LEU A 44 -1.20 -3.31 19.95
CA LEU A 44 -0.11 -2.93 19.06
C LEU A 44 1.15 -2.53 19.83
N ILE A 45 1.04 -1.68 20.86
CA ILE A 45 2.16 -1.28 21.70
C ILE A 45 2.74 -2.51 22.41
N LEU A 46 1.88 -3.37 22.96
CA LEU A 46 2.30 -4.59 23.63
C LEU A 46 3.10 -5.50 22.69
N THR A 47 2.56 -5.77 21.48
CA THR A 47 3.25 -6.63 20.50
C THR A 47 4.55 -6.03 19.98
N ALA A 48 4.61 -4.72 19.76
CA ALA A 48 5.85 -4.05 19.38
C ALA A 48 6.90 -4.12 20.50
N GLY A 49 6.50 -3.86 21.74
CA GLY A 49 7.37 -3.98 22.92
C GLY A 49 7.91 -5.40 23.10
N VAL A 50 7.03 -6.40 23.07
CA VAL A 50 7.44 -7.82 23.16
C VAL A 50 8.37 -8.21 22.01
N SER A 51 8.11 -7.72 20.78
CA SER A 51 9.02 -7.98 19.64
C SER A 51 10.43 -7.44 19.90
N LEU A 52 10.56 -6.29 20.56
CA LEU A 52 11.85 -5.68 20.87
C LEU A 52 12.57 -6.36 22.06
N THR A 53 11.88 -7.14 22.89
CA THR A 53 12.52 -7.91 23.96
C THR A 53 13.12 -9.23 23.48
N LEU A 54 12.68 -9.77 22.34
CA LEU A 54 13.16 -11.04 21.80
C LEU A 54 14.69 -11.08 21.58
N PRO A 55 15.33 -10.05 20.98
CA PRO A 55 16.79 -10.03 20.83
C PRO A 55 17.56 -10.02 22.16
N LEU A 56 16.97 -9.41 23.20
CA LEU A 56 17.54 -9.44 24.56
C LEU A 56 17.52 -10.85 25.16
N ALA A 57 16.45 -11.61 24.94
CA ALA A 57 16.36 -13.00 25.35
C ALA A 57 17.42 -13.85 24.64
N VAL A 58 17.56 -13.69 23.32
CA VAL A 58 18.59 -14.38 22.52
C VAL A 58 19.99 -14.06 23.02
N ARG A 59 20.27 -12.79 23.31
CA ARG A 59 21.57 -12.39 23.90
C ARG A 59 21.87 -13.19 25.18
N ARG A 60 20.90 -13.25 26.10
CA ARG A 60 21.10 -13.94 27.38
C ARG A 60 21.36 -15.43 27.21
N VAL A 61 20.67 -16.07 26.26
CA VAL A 61 20.92 -17.48 25.92
C VAL A 61 22.37 -17.65 25.42
N VAL A 62 22.79 -16.82 24.48
CA VAL A 62 24.13 -16.92 23.86
C VAL A 62 25.24 -16.62 24.86
N ASP A 63 25.09 -15.59 25.68
CA ASP A 63 26.10 -15.22 26.66
C ASP A 63 26.29 -16.27 27.78
N ASN A 64 25.25 -17.07 28.05
CA ASN A 64 25.32 -18.12 29.07
C ASN A 64 25.53 -19.54 28.52
N PHE A 65 25.72 -19.68 27.19
CA PHE A 65 25.85 -20.98 26.53
C PHE A 65 27.12 -21.77 26.99
N GLY A 66 28.14 -21.11 27.53
CA GLY A 66 29.37 -21.72 28.02
C GLY A 66 29.39 -22.00 29.52
N ILE A 67 28.32 -21.69 30.27
CA ILE A 67 28.26 -21.92 31.73
C ILE A 67 27.72 -23.33 31.94
N PRO A 68 28.41 -24.21 32.70
CA PRO A 68 27.98 -25.59 32.94
C PRO A 68 26.86 -25.64 34.03
N ASP A 69 25.75 -24.95 33.81
CA ASP A 69 24.55 -25.00 34.64
C ASP A 69 23.30 -25.19 33.77
N ASP A 70 22.90 -26.44 33.59
CA ASP A 70 21.75 -26.83 32.77
C ASP A 70 20.43 -26.17 33.26
N SER A 71 20.30 -25.96 34.57
CA SER A 71 19.06 -25.38 35.14
C SER A 71 18.84 -23.93 34.74
N THR A 72 19.90 -23.17 34.52
CA THR A 72 19.87 -21.77 34.11
C THR A 72 19.56 -21.65 32.61
N LEU A 73 20.16 -22.55 31.81
CA LEU A 73 19.88 -22.62 30.37
C LEU A 73 18.41 -22.92 30.06
N ASP A 74 17.83 -23.93 30.75
CA ASP A 74 16.44 -24.30 30.62
C ASP A 74 15.49 -23.13 30.96
N LYS A 75 15.78 -22.34 31.98
CA LYS A 75 15.00 -21.15 32.34
C LYS A 75 15.02 -20.08 31.25
N TYR A 76 16.17 -19.87 30.58
CA TYR A 76 16.23 -18.88 29.46
C TYR A 76 15.48 -19.35 28.24
N PHE A 77 15.51 -20.65 27.91
CA PHE A 77 14.71 -21.21 26.83
C PHE A 77 13.22 -21.17 27.15
N ALA A 78 12.81 -21.49 28.37
CA ALA A 78 11.43 -21.37 28.82
C ALA A 78 10.95 -19.91 28.77
N ALA A 79 11.77 -18.94 29.17
CA ALA A 79 11.45 -17.52 29.07
C ALA A 79 11.33 -17.08 27.59
N ALA A 80 12.21 -17.54 26.72
CA ALA A 80 12.11 -17.25 25.28
C ALA A 80 10.83 -17.81 24.65
N LEU A 81 10.44 -19.06 25.02
CA LEU A 81 9.17 -19.66 24.64
C LEU A 81 7.97 -18.85 25.18
N GLY A 82 8.04 -18.37 26.42
CA GLY A 82 7.02 -17.49 27.01
C GLY A 82 6.88 -16.17 26.24
N ILE A 83 7.99 -15.55 25.85
CA ILE A 83 8.01 -14.34 25.01
C ILE A 83 7.38 -14.64 23.64
N ALA A 84 7.74 -15.77 23.02
CA ALA A 84 7.18 -16.18 21.75
C ALA A 84 5.66 -16.43 21.82
N ALA A 85 5.19 -17.09 22.88
CA ALA A 85 3.76 -17.32 23.13
C ALA A 85 3.01 -15.99 23.34
N LEU A 86 3.58 -15.07 24.13
CA LEU A 86 3.01 -13.74 24.37
C LEU A 86 2.96 -12.92 23.06
N LEU A 87 3.98 -13.02 22.23
CA LEU A 87 4.03 -12.37 20.91
C LEU A 87 2.96 -12.94 19.98
N ALA A 88 2.78 -14.27 19.96
CA ALA A 88 1.77 -14.95 19.15
C ALA A 88 0.36 -14.53 19.57
N LEU A 89 0.04 -14.61 20.88
CA LEU A 89 -1.25 -14.21 21.43
C LEU A 89 -1.53 -12.72 21.20
N GLY A 90 -0.57 -11.85 21.48
CA GLY A 90 -0.68 -10.41 21.25
C GLY A 90 -0.90 -10.08 19.77
N THR A 91 -0.20 -10.77 18.85
CA THR A 91 -0.36 -10.60 17.41
C THR A 91 -1.74 -11.06 16.95
N ALA A 92 -2.23 -12.21 17.42
CA ALA A 92 -3.55 -12.73 17.10
C ALA A 92 -4.66 -11.78 17.62
N LEU A 93 -4.53 -11.30 18.86
CA LEU A 93 -5.48 -10.35 19.44
C LEU A 93 -5.48 -9.03 18.65
N ARG A 94 -4.31 -8.45 18.37
CA ARG A 94 -4.18 -7.23 17.56
C ARG A 94 -4.81 -7.41 16.19
N TYR A 95 -4.50 -8.50 15.48
CA TYR A 95 -5.07 -8.81 14.17
C TYR A 95 -6.61 -8.89 14.23
N SER A 96 -7.15 -9.65 15.20
CA SER A 96 -8.60 -9.79 15.38
C SER A 96 -9.29 -8.44 15.62
N LEU A 97 -8.74 -7.61 16.52
CA LEU A 97 -9.30 -6.30 16.85
C LEU A 97 -9.28 -5.34 15.66
N VAL A 98 -8.15 -5.26 14.95
CA VAL A 98 -7.97 -4.36 13.80
C VAL A 98 -8.84 -4.79 12.63
N THR A 99 -8.89 -6.09 12.32
CA THR A 99 -9.71 -6.61 11.23
C THR A 99 -11.20 -6.41 11.51
N ARG A 100 -11.66 -6.69 12.75
CA ARG A 100 -13.06 -6.43 13.14
C ARG A 100 -13.42 -4.95 13.02
N LEU A 101 -12.51 -4.05 13.39
CA LEU A 101 -12.70 -2.61 13.21
C LEU A 101 -12.84 -2.26 11.71
N GLY A 102 -11.95 -2.76 10.87
CA GLY A 102 -11.98 -2.52 9.43
C GLY A 102 -13.26 -3.01 8.78
N GLU A 103 -13.67 -4.26 9.06
CA GLU A 103 -14.92 -4.85 8.55
C GLU A 103 -16.16 -4.03 8.96
N ARG A 104 -16.22 -3.61 10.22
CA ARG A 104 -17.35 -2.85 10.72
C ARG A 104 -17.44 -1.47 10.07
N VAL A 105 -16.33 -0.75 10.01
CA VAL A 105 -16.26 0.58 9.37
C VAL A 105 -16.63 0.48 7.89
N VAL A 106 -16.15 -0.54 7.18
CA VAL A 106 -16.48 -0.75 5.77
C VAL A 106 -17.96 -1.09 5.58
N ALA A 107 -18.55 -1.89 6.46
CA ALA A 107 -19.98 -2.17 6.43
C ALA A 107 -20.81 -0.88 6.60
N ASP A 108 -20.40 0.01 7.50
CA ASP A 108 -21.06 1.30 7.72
C ASP A 108 -20.90 2.24 6.53
N ILE A 109 -19.71 2.26 5.89
CA ILE A 109 -19.47 3.04 4.68
C ILE A 109 -20.35 2.53 3.53
N ARG A 110 -20.38 1.21 3.29
CA ARG A 110 -21.23 0.62 2.25
C ARG A 110 -22.70 0.97 2.43
N ARG A 111 -23.20 0.87 3.67
CA ARG A 111 -24.55 1.27 4.00
C ARG A 111 -24.79 2.75 3.72
N ALA A 112 -23.94 3.64 4.22
CA ALA A 112 -24.10 5.07 4.05
C ALA A 112 -24.06 5.48 2.57
N VAL A 113 -23.19 4.89 1.76
CA VAL A 113 -23.13 5.13 0.32
C VAL A 113 -24.41 4.63 -0.37
N PHE A 114 -24.84 3.42 -0.05
CA PHE A 114 -26.08 2.86 -0.63
C PHE A 114 -27.30 3.69 -0.25
N ASP A 115 -27.46 4.02 1.04
CA ASP A 115 -28.58 4.84 1.55
C ASP A 115 -28.61 6.22 0.87
N ARG A 116 -27.43 6.79 0.57
CA ARG A 116 -27.34 8.06 -0.15
C ARG A 116 -27.72 7.93 -1.61
N VAL A 117 -27.15 6.94 -2.31
CA VAL A 117 -27.33 6.78 -3.76
C VAL A 117 -28.77 6.38 -4.11
N ILE A 118 -29.43 5.50 -3.33
CA ILE A 118 -30.80 5.04 -3.62
C ILE A 118 -31.83 6.17 -3.54
N MET A 119 -31.50 7.25 -2.85
CA MET A 119 -32.36 8.44 -2.71
C MET A 119 -32.10 9.51 -3.77
N MET A 120 -31.13 9.30 -4.69
CA MET A 120 -30.81 10.24 -5.74
C MET A 120 -31.86 10.22 -6.86
N SER A 121 -32.06 11.39 -7.48
CA SER A 121 -32.98 11.54 -8.62
C SER A 121 -32.51 10.76 -9.87
N PRO A 122 -33.41 10.46 -10.81
CA PRO A 122 -33.05 9.80 -12.07
C PRO A 122 -31.92 10.50 -12.83
N SER A 123 -31.86 11.84 -12.79
CA SER A 123 -30.80 12.62 -13.46
C SER A 123 -29.39 12.31 -12.97
N PHE A 124 -29.23 11.85 -11.73
CA PHE A 124 -27.96 11.35 -11.22
C PHE A 124 -27.51 10.09 -11.98
N PHE A 125 -28.44 9.16 -12.23
CA PHE A 125 -28.15 7.90 -12.93
C PHE A 125 -27.99 8.07 -14.45
N ASP A 126 -28.48 9.17 -15.02
CA ASP A 126 -28.21 9.53 -16.42
C ASP A 126 -26.74 9.94 -16.62
N ASN A 127 -26.10 10.49 -15.59
CA ASN A 127 -24.72 10.96 -15.63
C ASN A 127 -23.69 9.97 -15.08
N ILE A 128 -24.10 9.01 -14.25
CA ILE A 128 -23.22 8.02 -13.62
C ILE A 128 -23.74 6.63 -13.91
N LEU A 129 -22.90 5.81 -14.53
CA LEU A 129 -23.24 4.41 -14.81
C LEU A 129 -23.46 3.63 -13.50
N THR A 130 -24.53 2.85 -13.42
CA THR A 130 -24.79 1.96 -12.26
C THR A 130 -23.61 1.05 -11.94
N GLY A 131 -22.87 0.57 -12.97
CA GLY A 131 -21.64 -0.21 -12.80
C GLY A 131 -20.53 0.55 -12.09
N GLU A 132 -20.42 1.87 -12.29
CA GLU A 132 -19.46 2.71 -11.59
C GLU A 132 -19.81 2.82 -10.09
N VAL A 133 -21.06 3.06 -9.76
CA VAL A 133 -21.54 3.07 -8.37
C VAL A 133 -21.27 1.74 -7.69
N LEU A 134 -21.58 0.63 -8.34
CA LEU A 134 -21.34 -0.72 -7.83
C LEU A 134 -19.85 -0.98 -7.61
N SER A 135 -19.00 -0.57 -8.54
CA SER A 135 -17.54 -0.66 -8.40
C SER A 135 -17.02 0.16 -7.20
N ARG A 136 -17.55 1.36 -6.96
CA ARG A 136 -17.19 2.16 -5.79
C ARG A 136 -17.63 1.50 -4.48
N ILE A 137 -18.83 0.89 -4.41
CA ILE A 137 -19.32 0.18 -3.22
C ILE A 137 -18.54 -1.12 -2.95
N THR A 138 -18.02 -1.79 -3.99
CA THR A 138 -17.31 -3.07 -3.84
C THR A 138 -15.79 -2.89 -3.82
N THR A 139 -15.21 -2.45 -4.93
CA THR A 139 -13.76 -2.38 -5.13
C THR A 139 -13.11 -1.31 -4.26
N ASP A 140 -13.66 -0.08 -4.24
CA ASP A 140 -13.07 1.02 -3.47
C ASP A 140 -13.17 0.76 -1.96
N THR A 141 -14.29 0.20 -1.48
CA THR A 141 -14.43 -0.16 -0.07
C THR A 141 -13.49 -1.31 0.33
N THR A 142 -13.16 -2.22 -0.58
CA THR A 142 -12.18 -3.29 -0.32
C THR A 142 -10.76 -2.73 -0.19
N LEU A 143 -10.39 -1.70 -0.96
CA LEU A 143 -9.13 -0.98 -0.78
C LEU A 143 -9.06 -0.29 0.60
N ILE A 144 -10.16 0.32 1.04
CA ILE A 144 -10.26 0.91 2.39
C ILE A 144 -10.16 -0.17 3.47
N LEU A 145 -10.82 -1.32 3.27
CA LEU A 145 -10.73 -2.46 4.20
C LEU A 145 -9.29 -2.93 4.38
N SER A 146 -8.51 -3.07 3.30
CA SER A 146 -7.10 -3.44 3.37
C SER A 146 -6.32 -2.45 4.25
N VAL A 147 -6.55 -1.15 4.07
CA VAL A 147 -5.83 -0.13 4.83
C VAL A 147 -6.25 -0.08 6.30
N LEU A 148 -7.54 -0.05 6.59
CA LEU A 148 -8.06 0.00 7.97
C LEU A 148 -7.86 -1.31 8.72
N GLY A 149 -8.07 -2.45 8.04
CA GLY A 149 -8.02 -3.79 8.62
C GLY A 149 -6.59 -4.33 8.81
N SER A 150 -5.58 -3.76 8.16
CA SER A 150 -4.21 -4.27 8.28
C SER A 150 -3.13 -3.21 8.15
N SER A 151 -3.08 -2.42 7.05
CA SER A 151 -1.92 -1.64 6.67
C SER A 151 -1.55 -0.56 7.69
N ILE A 152 -2.53 0.18 8.24
CA ILE A 152 -2.30 1.19 9.29
C ILE A 152 -1.69 0.54 10.54
N SER A 153 -2.22 -0.60 10.97
CA SER A 153 -1.70 -1.30 12.16
C SER A 153 -0.28 -1.84 11.93
N ILE A 154 0.01 -2.35 10.73
CA ILE A 154 1.34 -2.82 10.35
C ILE A 154 2.31 -1.62 10.27
N ALA A 155 1.88 -0.48 9.71
CA ALA A 155 2.68 0.73 9.64
C ALA A 155 3.06 1.25 11.03
N LEU A 156 2.09 1.38 11.94
CA LEU A 156 2.35 1.83 13.31
C LEU A 156 3.28 0.88 14.07
N ARG A 157 3.07 -0.44 13.92
CA ARG A 157 3.96 -1.44 14.53
C ARG A 157 5.38 -1.31 14.02
N ASN A 158 5.56 -1.23 12.69
CA ASN A 158 6.89 -1.10 12.09
C ASN A 158 7.55 0.24 12.45
N LEU A 159 6.78 1.32 12.61
CA LEU A 159 7.29 2.60 13.09
C LEU A 159 7.81 2.48 14.53
N LEU A 160 7.07 1.81 15.42
CA LEU A 160 7.52 1.56 16.81
C LEU A 160 8.76 0.66 16.84
N ILE A 161 8.81 -0.39 16.01
CA ILE A 161 9.97 -1.28 15.91
C ILE A 161 11.19 -0.52 15.35
N PHE A 162 10.97 0.34 14.35
CA PHE A 162 12.03 1.18 13.78
C PHE A 162 12.63 2.11 14.82
N ILE A 163 11.78 2.90 15.51
CA ILE A 163 12.25 3.86 16.52
C ILE A 163 12.85 3.13 17.72
N GLY A 164 12.16 2.13 18.26
CA GLY A 164 12.62 1.36 19.41
C GLY A 164 13.87 0.51 19.10
N GLY A 165 13.89 -0.13 17.93
CA GLY A 165 15.04 -0.90 17.46
C GLY A 165 16.28 -0.03 17.24
N LEU A 166 16.10 1.14 16.61
CA LEU A 166 17.21 2.09 16.42
C LEU A 166 17.74 2.62 17.76
N ALA A 167 16.86 2.97 18.70
CA ALA A 167 17.25 3.38 20.06
C ALA A 167 18.01 2.27 20.78
N LEU A 168 17.53 1.03 20.72
CA LEU A 168 18.21 -0.12 21.34
C LEU A 168 19.54 -0.45 20.65
N MET A 169 19.68 -0.26 19.35
CA MET A 169 20.97 -0.37 18.64
C MET A 169 21.98 0.66 19.15
N PHE A 170 21.57 1.93 19.33
CA PHE A 170 22.45 2.96 19.91
C PHE A 170 22.88 2.64 21.33
N LEU A 171 21.97 2.14 22.17
CA LEU A 171 22.28 1.72 23.54
C LEU A 171 23.18 0.49 23.57
N THR A 172 23.13 -0.37 22.57
CA THR A 172 23.95 -1.58 22.49
C THR A 172 25.38 -1.26 22.03
N SER A 173 25.52 -0.51 20.93
CA SER A 173 26.84 -0.08 20.42
C SER A 173 26.72 1.10 19.49
N VAL A 174 27.17 2.28 19.90
CA VAL A 174 27.19 3.49 19.07
C VAL A 174 28.06 3.30 17.82
N LYS A 175 29.20 2.59 17.96
CA LYS A 175 30.15 2.32 16.88
C LYS A 175 29.51 1.48 15.76
N LEU A 176 28.88 0.35 16.11
CA LEU A 176 28.25 -0.53 15.14
C LEU A 176 27.00 0.15 14.52
N THR A 177 26.25 0.92 15.31
CA THR A 177 25.10 1.69 14.80
C THR A 177 25.52 2.75 13.79
N GLY A 178 26.63 3.46 14.08
CA GLY A 178 27.18 4.42 13.11
C GLY A 178 27.61 3.76 11.80
N LEU A 179 28.16 2.54 11.86
CA LEU A 179 28.50 1.76 10.67
C LEU A 179 27.24 1.38 9.85
N VAL A 180 26.18 0.90 10.51
CA VAL A 180 24.91 0.59 9.85
C VAL A 180 24.31 1.86 9.20
N LEU A 181 24.31 2.99 9.91
CA LEU A 181 23.82 4.25 9.37
C LEU A 181 24.65 4.76 8.17
N LEU A 182 25.93 4.40 8.08
CA LEU A 182 26.77 4.70 6.92
C LEU A 182 26.44 3.80 5.72
N ILE A 183 26.08 2.53 5.97
CA ILE A 183 25.71 1.56 4.92
C ILE A 183 24.36 1.91 4.30
N VAL A 184 23.41 2.43 5.09
CA VAL A 184 22.05 2.76 4.60
C VAL A 184 22.08 3.70 3.37
N PRO A 185 22.75 4.86 3.37
CA PRO A 185 22.89 5.69 2.19
C PRO A 185 23.53 4.97 1.01
N ALA A 186 24.56 4.16 1.26
CA ALA A 186 25.24 3.40 0.21
C ALA A 186 24.28 2.43 -0.53
N VAL A 187 23.31 1.84 0.19
CA VAL A 187 22.26 0.99 -0.40
C VAL A 187 21.15 1.81 -1.06
N VAL A 188 20.73 2.91 -0.41
CA VAL A 188 19.60 3.73 -0.88
C VAL A 188 19.94 4.50 -2.16
N ILE A 189 21.15 5.00 -2.31
CA ILE A 189 21.54 5.78 -3.50
C ILE A 189 21.38 4.98 -4.81
N PRO A 190 21.87 3.74 -4.95
CA PRO A 190 21.60 2.92 -6.15
C PRO A 190 20.11 2.65 -6.37
N ILE A 191 19.34 2.40 -5.30
CA ILE A 191 17.89 2.18 -5.40
C ILE A 191 17.19 3.42 -5.98
N LEU A 192 17.54 4.62 -5.52
CA LEU A 192 16.93 5.85 -6.00
C LEU A 192 17.34 6.18 -7.43
N THR A 193 18.62 6.00 -7.77
CA THR A 193 19.15 6.36 -9.10
C THR A 193 18.69 5.37 -10.17
N LEU A 194 18.93 4.08 -9.97
CA LEU A 194 18.51 3.03 -10.91
C LEU A 194 16.99 2.83 -10.90
N GLY A 195 16.33 3.00 -9.75
CA GLY A 195 14.87 2.93 -9.64
C GLY A 195 14.15 4.00 -10.47
N ARG A 196 14.73 5.20 -10.63
CA ARG A 196 14.21 6.21 -11.55
C ARG A 196 14.27 5.74 -13.00
N ARG A 197 15.38 5.09 -13.41
CA ARG A 197 15.52 4.52 -14.77
C ARG A 197 14.52 3.38 -14.99
N VAL A 198 14.37 2.47 -14.03
CA VAL A 198 13.39 1.38 -14.10
C VAL A 198 11.97 1.95 -14.27
N ARG A 199 11.59 2.98 -13.52
CA ARG A 199 10.29 3.65 -13.66
C ARG A 199 10.09 4.27 -15.03
N ARG A 200 11.12 4.94 -15.56
CA ARG A 200 11.07 5.51 -16.92
C ARG A 200 10.83 4.43 -17.97
N PHE A 201 11.59 3.34 -17.93
CA PHE A 201 11.42 2.22 -18.87
C PHE A 201 10.09 1.50 -18.67
N SER A 202 9.58 1.41 -17.42
CA SER A 202 8.25 0.86 -17.16
C SER A 202 7.15 1.68 -17.82
N LYS A 203 7.22 3.02 -17.71
CA LYS A 203 6.26 3.89 -18.40
C LYS A 203 6.33 3.72 -19.90
N LEU A 204 7.53 3.81 -20.48
CA LEU A 204 7.73 3.65 -21.91
C LEU A 204 7.25 2.28 -22.45
N ASN A 205 7.45 1.21 -21.66
CA ASN A 205 6.94 -0.11 -22.02
C ASN A 205 5.39 -0.16 -21.99
N GLN A 206 4.75 0.52 -21.03
CA GLN A 206 3.28 0.63 -20.99
C GLN A 206 2.76 1.41 -22.20
N ASP A 207 3.45 2.48 -22.61
CA ASP A 207 3.08 3.28 -23.77
C ASP A 207 3.14 2.42 -25.06
N TRP A 208 4.18 1.59 -25.22
CA TRP A 208 4.29 0.66 -26.35
C TRP A 208 3.26 -0.47 -26.31
N ILE A 209 2.91 -0.99 -25.13
CA ILE A 209 1.82 -1.98 -24.99
C ILE A 209 0.47 -1.35 -25.39
N ALA A 210 0.21 -0.11 -24.98
CA ALA A 210 -0.99 0.61 -25.38
C ALA A 210 -1.03 0.86 -26.90
N ALA A 211 0.09 1.24 -27.49
CA ALA A 211 0.21 1.39 -28.96
C ALA A 211 -0.06 0.07 -29.69
N SER A 212 0.52 -1.04 -29.22
CA SER A 212 0.26 -2.38 -29.77
C SER A 212 -1.22 -2.77 -29.69
N SER A 213 -1.86 -2.52 -28.53
CA SER A 213 -3.30 -2.77 -28.37
C SER A 213 -4.14 -1.88 -29.28
N GLY A 214 -3.76 -0.62 -29.47
CA GLY A 214 -4.42 0.31 -30.40
C GLY A 214 -4.32 -0.17 -31.84
N THR A 215 -3.13 -0.51 -32.32
CA THR A 215 -2.91 -1.06 -33.68
C THR A 215 -3.70 -2.35 -33.90
N ALA A 216 -3.70 -3.26 -32.91
CA ALA A 216 -4.48 -4.48 -33.02
C ALA A 216 -6.01 -4.20 -33.07
N SER A 217 -6.51 -3.31 -32.23
CA SER A 217 -7.94 -2.94 -32.20
C SER A 217 -8.39 -2.29 -33.49
N GLU A 218 -7.59 -1.37 -34.05
CA GLU A 218 -7.86 -0.70 -35.32
C GLU A 218 -7.86 -1.69 -36.49
N SER A 219 -6.83 -2.51 -36.59
CA SER A 219 -6.68 -3.51 -37.68
C SER A 219 -7.77 -4.56 -37.64
N LEU A 220 -8.12 -5.08 -36.45
CA LEU A 220 -9.18 -6.08 -36.29
C LEU A 220 -10.58 -5.47 -36.46
N GLY A 221 -10.77 -4.22 -36.02
CA GLY A 221 -12.02 -3.49 -36.23
C GLY A 221 -12.30 -3.17 -37.71
N ALA A 222 -11.25 -3.01 -38.52
CA ALA A 222 -11.32 -2.74 -39.96
C ALA A 222 -10.90 -3.97 -40.82
N VAL A 223 -10.97 -5.20 -40.29
CA VAL A 223 -10.43 -6.41 -40.93
C VAL A 223 -10.97 -6.62 -42.35
N GLN A 224 -12.25 -6.33 -42.59
CA GLN A 224 -12.85 -6.45 -43.94
C GLN A 224 -12.18 -5.51 -44.95
N THR A 225 -11.85 -4.30 -44.51
CA THR A 225 -11.13 -3.31 -45.37
C THR A 225 -9.70 -3.78 -45.62
N VAL A 226 -8.98 -4.24 -44.59
CA VAL A 226 -7.62 -4.77 -44.70
C VAL A 226 -7.58 -5.92 -45.73
N GLN A 227 -8.54 -6.83 -45.64
CA GLN A 227 -8.63 -7.97 -46.58
C GLN A 227 -9.09 -7.55 -47.99
N ALA A 228 -10.03 -6.61 -48.11
CA ALA A 228 -10.50 -6.12 -49.40
C ALA A 228 -9.37 -5.47 -50.23
N PHE A 229 -8.38 -4.84 -49.55
CA PHE A 229 -7.24 -4.22 -50.17
C PHE A 229 -5.97 -5.08 -50.12
N THR A 230 -6.05 -6.35 -49.73
CA THR A 230 -4.90 -7.27 -49.60
C THR A 230 -3.72 -6.69 -48.82
N HIS A 231 -4.06 -5.99 -47.69
CA HIS A 231 -3.06 -5.23 -46.92
C HIS A 231 -2.60 -6.01 -45.65
N GLU A 232 -2.88 -7.32 -45.56
CA GLU A 232 -2.59 -8.15 -44.38
C GLU A 232 -1.10 -8.21 -44.07
N ALA A 233 -0.25 -8.38 -45.08
CA ALA A 233 1.20 -8.49 -44.90
C ALA A 233 1.81 -7.19 -44.30
N GLN A 234 1.33 -6.03 -44.75
CA GLN A 234 1.78 -4.74 -44.18
C GLN A 234 1.29 -4.54 -42.77
N THR A 235 0.03 -4.84 -42.51
CA THR A 235 -0.58 -4.79 -41.16
C THR A 235 0.14 -5.69 -40.16
N GLN A 236 0.53 -6.91 -40.59
CA GLN A 236 1.34 -7.82 -39.79
C GLN A 236 2.72 -7.26 -39.50
N ALA A 237 3.38 -6.64 -40.49
CA ALA A 237 4.69 -6.04 -40.32
C ALA A 237 4.64 -4.83 -39.36
N ASP A 238 3.63 -3.97 -39.46
CA ASP A 238 3.45 -2.81 -38.59
C ASP A 238 3.20 -3.26 -37.14
N PHE A 239 2.37 -4.27 -36.93
CA PHE A 239 2.12 -4.84 -35.60
C PHE A 239 3.37 -5.50 -35.02
N ALA A 240 4.14 -6.23 -35.85
CA ALA A 240 5.40 -6.84 -35.42
C ALA A 240 6.43 -5.81 -34.99
N ASP A 241 6.56 -4.67 -35.71
CA ASP A 241 7.48 -3.58 -35.37
C ASP A 241 7.13 -2.95 -34.01
N VAL A 242 5.85 -2.64 -33.77
CA VAL A 242 5.38 -2.08 -32.50
C VAL A 242 5.62 -3.05 -31.34
N THR A 243 5.37 -4.35 -31.56
CA THR A 243 5.59 -5.39 -30.55
C THR A 243 7.09 -5.57 -30.26
N GLU A 244 7.95 -5.55 -31.29
CA GLU A 244 9.41 -5.62 -31.10
C GLU A 244 9.95 -4.40 -30.33
N LYS A 245 9.47 -3.19 -30.60
CA LYS A 245 9.81 -1.99 -29.80
C LYS A 245 9.42 -2.15 -28.34
N SER A 246 8.23 -2.70 -28.06
CA SER A 246 7.78 -3.02 -26.70
C SER A 246 8.73 -4.00 -26.01
N TYR A 247 9.14 -5.06 -26.71
CA TYR A 247 10.09 -6.07 -26.21
C TYR A 247 11.46 -5.45 -25.89
N LEU A 248 12.03 -4.67 -26.79
CA LEU A 248 13.34 -4.02 -26.59
C LEU A 248 13.35 -3.12 -25.35
N VAL A 249 12.29 -2.34 -25.14
CA VAL A 249 12.15 -1.49 -23.95
C VAL A 249 11.97 -2.34 -22.68
N ALA A 250 11.22 -3.45 -22.76
CA ALA A 250 11.07 -4.40 -21.66
C ALA A 250 12.43 -4.99 -21.24
N ILE A 251 13.28 -5.38 -22.21
CA ILE A 251 14.63 -5.90 -21.92
C ILE A 251 15.51 -4.84 -21.24
N GLN A 252 15.46 -3.58 -21.69
CA GLN A 252 16.21 -2.49 -21.02
C GLN A 252 15.77 -2.32 -19.57
N ARG A 253 14.45 -2.41 -19.30
CA ARG A 253 13.89 -2.40 -17.93
C ARG A 253 14.40 -3.57 -17.11
N VAL A 254 14.35 -4.79 -17.66
CA VAL A 254 14.82 -6.02 -17.01
C VAL A 254 16.30 -5.94 -16.66
N ASN A 255 17.15 -5.55 -17.61
CA ASN A 255 18.59 -5.42 -17.38
C ASN A 255 18.93 -4.37 -16.32
N THR A 256 18.24 -3.23 -16.36
CA THR A 256 18.42 -2.17 -15.34
C THR A 256 17.99 -2.65 -13.95
N ARG A 257 16.87 -3.40 -13.87
CA ARG A 257 16.39 -3.98 -12.62
C ARG A 257 17.34 -5.07 -12.10
N ALA A 258 17.86 -5.92 -12.98
CA ALA A 258 18.81 -6.96 -12.63
C ALA A 258 20.11 -6.36 -12.05
N LEU A 259 20.67 -5.33 -12.71
CA LEU A 259 21.83 -4.61 -12.23
C LEU A 259 21.57 -3.96 -10.85
N MET A 260 20.42 -3.30 -10.69
CA MET A 260 20.04 -2.70 -9.41
C MET A 260 19.96 -3.78 -8.31
N THR A 261 19.31 -4.91 -8.58
CA THR A 261 19.19 -6.02 -7.64
C THR A 261 20.56 -6.59 -7.24
N MET A 262 21.45 -6.79 -8.21
CA MET A 262 22.80 -7.28 -7.96
C MET A 262 23.58 -6.33 -7.05
N ILE A 263 23.58 -5.03 -7.32
CA ILE A 263 24.28 -4.02 -6.52
C ILE A 263 23.70 -3.97 -5.10
N VAL A 264 22.36 -3.96 -4.97
CA VAL A 264 21.70 -3.90 -3.65
C VAL A 264 22.02 -5.13 -2.82
N ILE A 265 21.92 -6.34 -3.39
CA ILE A 265 22.25 -7.58 -2.69
C ILE A 265 23.72 -7.55 -2.25
N PHE A 266 24.64 -7.19 -3.15
CA PHE A 266 26.06 -7.11 -2.81
C PHE A 266 26.33 -6.13 -1.66
N LEU A 267 25.75 -4.93 -1.70
CA LEU A 267 25.96 -3.92 -0.66
C LEU A 267 25.35 -4.33 0.69
N VAL A 268 24.16 -4.95 0.69
CA VAL A 268 23.52 -5.44 1.90
C VAL A 268 24.38 -6.54 2.55
N PHE A 269 24.79 -7.56 1.78
CA PHE A 269 25.63 -8.63 2.33
C PHE A 269 27.03 -8.14 2.74
N SER A 270 27.64 -7.23 1.97
CA SER A 270 28.91 -6.59 2.36
C SER A 270 28.76 -5.82 3.66
N GLY A 271 27.62 -5.14 3.86
CA GLY A 271 27.30 -4.46 5.10
C GLY A 271 27.17 -5.41 6.29
N VAL A 272 26.44 -6.51 6.12
CA VAL A 272 26.30 -7.55 7.16
C VAL A 272 27.67 -8.14 7.52
N VAL A 273 28.48 -8.50 6.54
CA VAL A 273 29.83 -9.03 6.74
C VAL A 273 30.74 -7.99 7.43
N GLY A 274 30.63 -6.72 7.03
CA GLY A 274 31.39 -5.63 7.64
C GLY A 274 31.06 -5.43 9.14
N VAL A 275 29.75 -5.43 9.46
CA VAL A 275 29.28 -5.35 10.85
C VAL A 275 29.79 -6.55 11.68
N LEU A 276 29.65 -7.76 11.12
CA LEU A 276 30.13 -8.98 11.79
C LEU A 276 31.66 -8.95 11.98
N TRP A 277 32.40 -8.50 10.98
CA TRP A 277 33.87 -8.43 11.07
C TRP A 277 34.37 -7.47 12.15
N ILE A 278 33.78 -6.25 12.15
CA ILE A 278 34.12 -5.25 13.18
C ILE A 278 33.62 -5.70 14.56
N GLY A 279 32.40 -6.24 14.64
CA GLY A 279 31.83 -6.76 15.87
C GLY A 279 32.61 -7.95 16.43
N ALA A 280 33.09 -8.87 15.58
CA ALA A 280 33.93 -9.98 16.01
C ALA A 280 35.30 -9.51 16.57
N ARG A 281 35.84 -8.41 16.00
CA ARG A 281 37.06 -7.78 16.58
C ARG A 281 36.77 -7.20 17.96
N ASP A 282 35.62 -6.53 18.12
CA ASP A 282 35.24 -5.96 19.42
C ASP A 282 34.97 -7.06 20.47
N VAL A 283 34.41 -8.22 20.06
CA VAL A 283 34.26 -9.39 20.94
C VAL A 283 35.61 -9.96 21.34
N ARG A 284 36.59 -10.10 20.42
CA ARG A 284 37.93 -10.58 20.74
C ARG A 284 38.71 -9.64 21.65
N SER A 285 38.35 -8.37 21.68
CA SER A 285 38.97 -7.35 22.55
C SER A 285 38.20 -7.17 23.86
N ASP A 286 37.24 -8.05 24.17
CA ASP A 286 36.38 -8.03 25.37
C ASP A 286 35.58 -6.72 25.55
N LEU A 287 35.36 -5.97 24.45
CA LEU A 287 34.58 -4.73 24.48
C LEU A 287 33.06 -5.02 24.47
N ILE A 288 32.64 -6.09 23.85
CA ILE A 288 31.25 -6.56 23.81
C ILE A 288 31.17 -8.08 23.91
N SER A 289 30.07 -8.62 24.45
CA SER A 289 29.84 -10.08 24.47
C SER A 289 29.38 -10.62 23.09
N PRO A 290 29.61 -11.93 22.82
CA PRO A 290 29.08 -12.58 21.62
C PRO A 290 27.55 -12.42 21.48
N GLY A 291 26.81 -12.55 22.58
CA GLY A 291 25.36 -12.34 22.60
C GLY A 291 24.97 -10.90 22.29
N THR A 292 25.78 -9.90 22.70
CA THR A 292 25.56 -8.50 22.33
C THR A 292 25.65 -8.27 20.81
N LEU A 293 26.63 -8.92 20.16
CA LEU A 293 26.78 -8.85 18.71
C LEU A 293 25.57 -9.47 17.98
N ILE A 294 25.09 -10.63 18.44
CA ILE A 294 23.91 -11.28 17.86
C ILE A 294 22.66 -10.44 18.09
N GLN A 295 22.47 -9.91 19.31
CA GLN A 295 21.38 -9.00 19.63
C GLN A 295 21.37 -7.79 18.68
N PHE A 296 22.53 -7.17 18.47
CA PHE A 296 22.68 -6.04 17.57
C PHE A 296 22.28 -6.39 16.13
N LEU A 297 22.75 -7.54 15.65
CA LEU A 297 22.41 -8.01 14.30
C LEU A 297 20.90 -8.23 14.10
N ILE A 298 20.23 -8.83 15.10
CA ILE A 298 18.76 -9.03 15.05
C ILE A 298 18.06 -7.67 15.02
N TYR A 299 18.46 -6.69 15.84
CA TYR A 299 17.88 -5.35 15.77
C TYR A 299 18.12 -4.69 14.42
N ALA A 300 19.30 -4.81 13.83
CA ALA A 300 19.60 -4.26 12.52
C ALA A 300 18.69 -4.85 11.43
N ILE A 301 18.44 -6.18 11.46
CA ILE A 301 17.51 -6.85 10.55
C ILE A 301 16.07 -6.37 10.78
N MET A 302 15.62 -6.23 12.03
CA MET A 302 14.29 -5.75 12.37
C MET A 302 14.08 -4.31 11.89
N VAL A 303 15.05 -3.42 12.11
CA VAL A 303 15.00 -2.02 11.65
C VAL A 303 14.94 -1.95 10.13
N ALA A 304 15.80 -2.70 9.43
CA ALA A 304 15.79 -2.77 7.97
C ALA A 304 14.45 -3.29 7.40
N GLY A 305 13.91 -4.37 8.00
CA GLY A 305 12.59 -4.91 7.64
C GLY A 305 11.46 -3.92 7.87
N SER A 306 11.54 -3.13 8.94
CA SER A 306 10.54 -2.10 9.24
C SER A 306 10.51 -0.99 8.17
N VAL A 307 11.68 -0.56 7.68
CA VAL A 307 11.77 0.44 6.59
C VAL A 307 11.15 -0.10 5.30
N ALA A 308 11.44 -1.37 4.95
CA ALA A 308 10.87 -2.01 3.77
C ALA A 308 9.34 -2.08 3.86
N ALA A 309 8.79 -2.54 4.99
CA ALA A 309 7.35 -2.62 5.22
C ALA A 309 6.66 -1.24 5.16
N LEU A 310 7.26 -0.20 5.76
CA LEU A 310 6.73 1.16 5.69
C LEU A 310 6.67 1.71 4.26
N SER A 311 7.67 1.36 3.42
CA SER A 311 7.71 1.76 2.01
C SER A 311 6.60 1.10 1.18
N GLU A 312 6.27 -0.16 1.45
CA GLU A 312 5.18 -0.90 0.80
C GLU A 312 3.82 -0.30 1.17
N ILE A 313 3.59 -0.07 2.47
CA ILE A 313 2.34 0.47 3.00
C ILE A 313 2.05 1.87 2.44
N TRP A 314 3.08 2.68 2.19
CA TRP A 314 2.90 4.00 1.58
C TRP A 314 2.13 3.94 0.26
N SER A 315 2.43 2.96 -0.59
CA SER A 315 1.72 2.76 -1.85
C SER A 315 0.26 2.33 -1.66
N GLU A 316 -0.02 1.52 -0.64
CA GLU A 316 -1.39 1.12 -0.28
C GLU A 316 -2.21 2.30 0.23
N LEU A 317 -1.63 3.13 1.10
CA LEU A 317 -2.27 4.35 1.60
C LEU A 317 -2.64 5.31 0.47
N GLN A 318 -1.79 5.46 -0.55
CA GLN A 318 -2.09 6.29 -1.71
C GLN A 318 -3.27 5.75 -2.54
N ARG A 319 -3.35 4.42 -2.72
CA ARG A 319 -4.49 3.80 -3.43
C ARG A 319 -5.80 3.98 -2.66
N ALA A 320 -5.76 3.76 -1.35
CA ALA A 320 -6.94 3.93 -0.50
C ALA A 320 -7.37 5.40 -0.38
N ALA A 321 -6.43 6.35 -0.41
CA ALA A 321 -6.77 7.77 -0.44
C ALA A 321 -7.58 8.14 -1.69
N GLY A 322 -7.18 7.64 -2.87
CA GLY A 322 -7.95 7.82 -4.10
C GLY A 322 -9.33 7.13 -4.05
N ALA A 323 -9.44 5.94 -3.47
CA ALA A 323 -10.71 5.25 -3.26
C ALA A 323 -11.62 6.03 -2.30
N THR A 324 -11.06 6.55 -1.19
CA THR A 324 -11.79 7.37 -0.22
C THR A 324 -12.33 8.65 -0.85
N GLU A 325 -11.54 9.32 -1.69
CA GLU A 325 -11.96 10.54 -2.39
C GLU A 325 -13.21 10.30 -3.25
N ARG A 326 -13.23 9.20 -4.03
CA ARG A 326 -14.39 8.82 -4.85
C ARG A 326 -15.62 8.47 -4.03
N LEU A 327 -15.46 7.84 -2.87
CA LEU A 327 -16.58 7.52 -1.96
C LEU A 327 -17.11 8.77 -1.26
N VAL A 328 -16.23 9.67 -0.82
CA VAL A 328 -16.63 10.95 -0.22
C VAL A 328 -17.35 11.83 -1.25
N GLU A 329 -16.93 11.81 -2.52
CA GLU A 329 -17.62 12.48 -3.61
C GLU A 329 -19.07 12.00 -3.74
N LEU A 330 -19.31 10.67 -3.70
CA LEU A 330 -20.66 10.11 -3.70
C LEU A 330 -21.47 10.51 -2.47
N LEU A 331 -20.87 10.46 -1.29
CA LEU A 331 -21.53 10.83 -0.03
C LEU A 331 -21.89 12.32 0.04
N SER A 332 -21.07 13.17 -0.59
CA SER A 332 -21.25 14.63 -0.63
C SER A 332 -22.06 15.12 -1.83
N SER A 333 -22.36 14.25 -2.80
CA SER A 333 -23.14 14.63 -3.97
C SER A 333 -24.54 15.14 -3.54
N GLN A 334 -24.93 16.28 -4.10
CA GLN A 334 -26.24 16.89 -3.85
C GLN A 334 -27.19 16.57 -4.97
N ASP A 335 -28.42 16.21 -4.63
CA ASP A 335 -29.48 16.05 -5.60
C ASP A 335 -29.99 17.45 -6.03
N HIS A 336 -30.34 17.56 -7.29
CA HIS A 336 -30.97 18.77 -7.83
C HIS A 336 -32.47 18.85 -7.50
N VAL A 337 -33.10 17.72 -7.15
CA VAL A 337 -34.51 17.64 -6.77
C VAL A 337 -34.58 17.51 -5.26
N LEU A 338 -34.85 18.62 -4.60
CA LEU A 338 -35.00 18.67 -3.13
C LEU A 338 -36.48 18.87 -2.78
N ASP A 339 -36.90 18.26 -1.68
CA ASP A 339 -38.20 18.55 -1.11
C ASP A 339 -38.26 20.02 -0.67
N PRO A 340 -39.41 20.67 -0.83
CA PRO A 340 -39.58 22.06 -0.39
C PRO A 340 -39.38 22.16 1.13
N VAL A 341 -38.78 23.28 1.58
CA VAL A 341 -38.50 23.53 3.00
C VAL A 341 -39.77 23.52 3.86
N SER A 342 -40.93 23.81 3.24
CA SER A 342 -42.24 23.79 3.90
C SER A 342 -43.22 23.07 2.98
N PRO A 343 -43.31 21.72 3.04
CA PRO A 343 -44.19 20.97 2.19
C PRO A 343 -45.65 21.26 2.55
N THR A 344 -46.45 21.57 1.53
CA THR A 344 -47.90 21.72 1.71
C THR A 344 -48.54 20.35 1.82
N VAL A 345 -49.25 20.08 2.89
CA VAL A 345 -49.99 18.82 3.09
C VAL A 345 -51.14 18.77 2.09
N LEU A 346 -51.21 17.69 1.33
CA LEU A 346 -52.32 17.46 0.40
C LEU A 346 -53.63 17.29 1.20
N PRO A 347 -54.73 17.92 0.77
CA PRO A 347 -56.05 17.73 1.41
C PRO A 347 -56.44 16.25 1.44
N ALA A 348 -57.00 15.78 2.53
CA ALA A 348 -57.43 14.36 2.70
C ALA A 348 -58.38 13.86 1.57
N ASN A 349 -59.07 14.73 0.87
CA ASN A 349 -59.98 14.44 -0.24
C ASN A 349 -59.44 14.89 -1.61
N ALA A 350 -58.13 14.90 -1.80
CA ALA A 350 -57.51 15.26 -3.08
C ALA A 350 -57.99 14.29 -4.19
N LYS A 351 -58.69 14.86 -5.21
CA LYS A 351 -59.33 14.08 -6.33
C LYS A 351 -58.28 13.66 -7.40
N GLY A 352 -57.02 13.84 -7.20
CA GLY A 352 -55.94 13.47 -8.14
C GLY A 352 -55.97 14.22 -9.49
N LYS A 353 -56.66 15.39 -9.57
CA LYS A 353 -56.69 16.19 -10.80
C LYS A 353 -55.35 16.92 -10.97
N LEU A 354 -54.65 16.64 -12.07
CA LEU A 354 -53.44 17.35 -12.51
C LEU A 354 -53.79 18.26 -13.70
N SER A 355 -53.30 19.50 -13.69
CA SER A 355 -53.43 20.44 -14.80
C SER A 355 -52.07 21.06 -15.08
N PHE A 356 -51.62 20.99 -16.33
CA PHE A 356 -50.43 21.67 -16.83
C PHE A 356 -50.87 22.92 -17.61
N GLN A 357 -50.44 24.10 -17.17
CA GLN A 357 -50.73 25.36 -17.85
C GLN A 357 -49.40 26.05 -18.20
N ASN A 358 -49.16 26.26 -19.50
CA ASN A 358 -47.96 26.92 -20.04
C ASN A 358 -46.64 26.32 -19.53
N VAL A 359 -46.57 24.98 -19.44
CA VAL A 359 -45.35 24.28 -18.97
C VAL A 359 -44.46 23.99 -20.17
N SER A 360 -43.24 24.50 -20.15
CA SER A 360 -42.17 24.15 -21.09
C SER A 360 -41.14 23.32 -20.38
N PHE A 361 -40.68 22.22 -20.99
CA PHE A 361 -39.65 21.34 -20.48
C PHE A 361 -38.56 21.09 -21.53
N ARG A 362 -37.31 21.10 -21.10
CA ARG A 362 -36.15 20.71 -21.94
C ARG A 362 -35.18 19.89 -21.09
N TYR A 363 -34.69 18.79 -21.64
CA TYR A 363 -33.60 18.06 -21.02
C TYR A 363 -32.34 18.91 -21.00
N PRO A 364 -31.57 18.92 -19.92
CA PRO A 364 -30.20 19.52 -19.92
C PRO A 364 -29.37 18.83 -21.00
N MET A 365 -28.69 19.63 -21.83
CA MET A 365 -27.75 19.09 -22.82
C MET A 365 -26.41 18.80 -22.16
#